data_c69b58c7ad9cba90d7d8c1ee0b834dbc
#
_entry.id   c69b58c7ad9cba90d7d8c1ee0b834dbc
#
_cell.length_a   1.000
_cell.length_b   1.000
_cell.length_c   1.000
_cell.angle_alpha   90.00
_cell.angle_beta   90.00
_cell.angle_gamma   90.00
#
_symmetry.space_group_name_H-M   'P 1'
#
loop_
_entity.id
_entity.type
_entity.pdbx_description
1 polymer ?
#
loop_
_entity_poly.entity_id
_entity_poly.type
_entity_poly.pdbx_seq_one_letter_code
_entity_poly.pdbx_strand_id
1 'polypeptide(L)' 'MKVIVNDNMFRVKVCMTPETIQKGMMNQKFNSDFNGMLFMLPECGEQSFWMKNCIIPLDMIFMQNGVITKIHHSCEPCNL' A
#
# COMPACT_ATOMS: atom_id res chain seq x y z
N MET A 1 0.65 13.69 0.02
CA MET A 1 -0.44 13.53 -0.96
C MET A 1 -1.68 13.01 -0.27
N LYS A 2 -2.84 13.45 -0.67
CA LYS A 2 -4.11 13.01 -0.10
C LYS A 2 -4.89 12.20 -1.14
N VAL A 3 -5.48 11.09 -0.71
CA VAL A 3 -6.28 10.21 -1.55
C VAL A 3 -7.61 9.95 -0.86
N ILE A 4 -8.71 9.94 -1.62
CA ILE A 4 -10.03 9.62 -1.10
C ILE A 4 -10.44 8.26 -1.64
N VAL A 5 -10.80 7.34 -0.73
CA VAL A 5 -11.29 6.01 -1.06
C VAL A 5 -12.60 5.80 -0.29
N ASN A 6 -13.71 5.60 -1.01
CA ASN A 6 -15.04 5.42 -0.41
C ASN A 6 -15.36 6.48 0.64
N ASP A 7 -15.18 7.76 0.31
CA ASP A 7 -15.41 8.92 1.18
C ASP A 7 -14.46 9.01 2.39
N ASN A 8 -13.47 8.15 2.47
CA ASN A 8 -12.42 8.24 3.50
C ASN A 8 -11.18 8.89 2.89
N MET A 9 -10.65 9.88 3.59
CA MET A 9 -9.44 10.57 3.15
C MET A 9 -8.21 9.99 3.82
N PHE A 10 -7.19 9.69 3.01
CA PHE A 10 -5.91 9.17 3.49
C PHE A 10 -4.79 10.14 3.10
N ARG A 11 -3.86 10.34 4.02
CA ARG A 11 -2.59 11.00 3.73
C ARG A 11 -1.60 9.91 3.37
N VAL A 12 -1.10 9.93 2.14
CA VAL A 12 -0.30 8.81 1.63
C VAL A 12 1.10 9.25 1.25
N LYS A 13 2.05 8.34 1.45
CA LYS A 13 3.34 8.38 0.77
C LYS A 13 3.19 7.67 -0.56
N VAL A 14 3.78 8.24 -1.61
CA VAL A 14 3.70 7.69 -2.96
C VAL A 14 4.96 6.91 -3.27
N CYS A 15 4.81 5.66 -3.72
CA CYS A 15 5.90 4.80 -4.14
C CYS A 15 5.81 4.62 -5.65
N MET A 16 6.78 5.15 -6.39
CA MET A 16 6.79 5.12 -7.86
C MET A 16 8.06 4.50 -8.44
N THR A 17 9.12 4.41 -7.66
CA THR A 17 10.39 3.84 -8.13
C THR A 17 10.48 2.37 -7.73
N PRO A 18 11.30 1.56 -8.46
CA PRO A 18 11.49 0.16 -8.06
C PRO A 18 11.92 0.00 -6.60
N GLU A 19 12.81 0.88 -6.12
CA GLU A 19 13.31 0.82 -4.75
C GLU A 19 12.22 1.11 -3.72
N THR A 20 11.42 2.16 -3.95
CA THR A 20 10.35 2.52 -3.01
C THR A 20 9.21 1.50 -3.04
N ILE A 21 8.89 0.96 -4.21
CA ILE A 21 7.86 -0.09 -4.34
C ILE A 21 8.30 -1.36 -3.62
N GLN A 22 9.57 -1.76 -3.77
CA GLN A 22 10.08 -2.96 -3.13
C GLN A 22 10.13 -2.81 -1.61
N LYS A 23 10.56 -1.65 -1.11
CA LYS A 23 10.61 -1.39 0.33
C LYS A 23 9.21 -1.31 0.93
N GLY A 24 8.31 -0.58 0.29
CA GLY A 24 6.94 -0.40 0.78
C GLY A 24 6.91 -0.04 2.27
N MET A 25 6.17 -0.80 3.05
CA MET A 25 6.00 -0.59 4.49
C MET A 25 6.99 -1.38 5.35
N MET A 26 8.05 -1.92 4.78
CA MET A 26 9.06 -2.65 5.58
C MET A 26 9.59 -1.77 6.71
N ASN A 27 9.54 -2.29 7.95
CA ASN A 27 10.05 -1.64 9.15
C ASN A 27 9.42 -0.27 9.44
N GLN A 28 8.21 -0.02 8.95
CA GLN A 28 7.53 1.25 9.13
C GLN A 28 6.18 1.09 9.80
N LYS A 29 5.76 2.14 10.51
CA LYS A 29 4.41 2.28 11.06
C LYS A 29 3.79 3.54 10.47
N PHE A 30 2.47 3.60 10.46
CA PHE A 30 1.77 4.85 10.17
C PHE A 30 1.98 5.84 11.32
N ASN A 31 1.91 7.13 11.00
CA ASN A 31 2.10 8.20 11.97
C ASN A 31 1.23 9.41 11.62
N SER A 32 1.50 10.56 12.25
CA SER A 32 0.72 11.78 12.00
C SER A 32 0.93 12.35 10.59
N ASP A 33 2.00 11.98 9.90
CA ASP A 33 2.30 12.48 8.56
C ASP A 33 1.62 11.66 7.47
N PHE A 34 1.47 10.35 7.67
CA PHE A 34 0.82 9.50 6.68
C PHE A 34 0.09 8.33 7.35
N ASN A 35 -1.04 7.96 6.79
CA ASN A 35 -1.82 6.80 7.23
C ASN A 35 -2.14 5.85 6.08
N GLY A 36 -1.45 5.99 4.97
CA GLY A 36 -1.55 5.10 3.83
C GLY A 36 -0.32 5.19 2.95
N MET A 37 -0.20 4.26 2.02
CA MET A 37 0.88 4.25 1.04
C MET A 37 0.28 3.90 -0.31
N LEU A 38 0.54 4.74 -1.30
CA LEU A 38 0.03 4.57 -2.65
C LEU A 38 1.15 4.05 -3.54
N PHE A 39 0.95 2.87 -4.12
CA PHE A 39 1.88 2.28 -5.06
C PHE A 39 1.39 2.55 -6.48
N MET A 40 2.15 3.34 -7.22
CA MET A 40 1.87 3.62 -8.61
C MET A 40 2.73 2.68 -9.46
N LEU A 41 2.10 1.63 -9.97
CA LEU A 41 2.79 0.58 -10.70
C LEU A 41 2.86 0.95 -12.18
N PRO A 42 4.03 0.71 -12.82
CA PRO A 42 4.23 1.15 -14.21
C PRO A 42 3.46 0.33 -15.23
N GLU A 43 2.99 -0.85 -14.86
CA GLU A 43 2.33 -1.77 -15.79
C GLU A 43 1.00 -2.24 -15.23
N CYS A 44 0.01 -2.40 -16.12
CA CYS A 44 -1.22 -3.08 -15.79
C CYS A 44 -0.98 -4.58 -15.80
N GLY A 45 -1.73 -5.29 -14.97
CA GLY A 45 -1.67 -6.75 -14.91
C GLY A 45 -1.67 -7.24 -13.48
N GLU A 46 -1.44 -8.53 -13.34
CA GLU A 46 -1.40 -9.16 -12.05
C GLU A 46 -0.13 -8.77 -11.29
N GLN A 47 -0.31 -8.28 -10.08
CA GLN A 47 0.78 -7.85 -9.21
C GLN A 47 0.77 -8.65 -7.92
N SER A 48 1.95 -9.03 -7.45
CA SER A 48 2.11 -9.77 -6.19
C SER A 48 2.83 -8.91 -5.17
N PHE A 49 2.28 -8.86 -3.97
CA PHE A 49 2.87 -8.15 -2.84
C PHE A 49 3.00 -9.09 -1.66
N TRP A 50 4.01 -8.85 -0.84
CA TRP A 50 4.24 -9.64 0.37
C TRP A 50 4.38 -8.74 1.57
N MET A 51 4.26 -9.34 2.75
CA MET A 51 4.33 -8.64 4.03
C MET A 51 5.69 -8.80 4.72
N LYS A 52 6.73 -9.15 3.96
CA LYS A 52 8.07 -9.37 4.51
C LYS A 52 8.59 -8.12 5.20
N ASN A 53 9.10 -8.29 6.42
CA ASN A 53 9.67 -7.23 7.24
C ASN A 53 8.70 -6.09 7.57
N CYS A 54 7.41 -6.25 7.32
CA CYS A 54 6.41 -5.34 7.85
C CYS A 54 6.23 -5.59 9.34
N ILE A 55 5.97 -4.55 10.11
CA ILE A 55 5.85 -4.63 11.57
C ILE A 55 4.42 -4.38 12.05
N ILE A 56 3.52 -4.04 11.15
CA ILE A 56 2.09 -3.86 11.45
C ILE A 56 1.27 -4.61 10.41
N PRO A 57 0.06 -5.08 10.77
CA PRO A 57 -0.86 -5.62 9.77
C PRO A 57 -1.35 -4.50 8.85
N LEU A 58 -1.63 -4.83 7.61
CA LEU A 58 -2.02 -3.87 6.58
C LEU A 58 -3.25 -4.36 5.83
N ASP A 59 -4.10 -3.41 5.44
CA ASP A 59 -5.11 -3.65 4.41
C ASP A 59 -4.50 -3.30 3.06
N MET A 60 -4.67 -4.20 2.09
CA MET A 60 -4.21 -3.97 0.73
C MET A 60 -5.39 -3.75 -0.18
N ILE A 61 -5.44 -2.58 -0.83
CA ILE A 61 -6.51 -2.21 -1.76
C ILE A 61 -5.92 -2.11 -3.15
N PHE A 62 -6.42 -2.93 -4.06
CA PHE A 62 -5.99 -2.93 -5.46
C PHE A 62 -7.00 -2.16 -6.30
N MET A 63 -6.48 -1.26 -7.13
CA MET A 63 -7.30 -0.39 -7.97
C MET A 63 -6.78 -0.38 -9.40
N GLN A 64 -7.70 -0.26 -10.34
CA GLN A 64 -7.38 -0.07 -11.75
C GLN A 64 -8.31 0.99 -12.31
N ASN A 65 -7.74 2.04 -12.91
CA ASN A 65 -8.50 3.16 -13.47
C ASN A 65 -9.48 3.78 -12.47
N GLY A 66 -9.06 3.90 -11.20
CA GLY A 66 -9.88 4.48 -10.15
C GLY A 66 -10.95 3.56 -9.57
N VAL A 67 -11.00 2.30 -10.01
CA VAL A 67 -11.97 1.32 -9.53
C VAL A 67 -11.28 0.28 -8.67
N ILE A 68 -11.83 0.03 -7.47
CA ILE A 68 -11.32 -1.00 -6.59
C ILE A 68 -11.66 -2.37 -7.20
N THR A 69 -10.62 -3.19 -7.39
CA THR A 69 -10.78 -4.52 -7.98
C THR A 69 -10.65 -5.63 -6.93
N LYS A 70 -9.94 -5.37 -5.83
CA LYS A 70 -9.69 -6.39 -4.81
C LYS A 70 -9.27 -5.73 -3.50
N ILE A 71 -9.70 -6.30 -2.37
CA ILE A 71 -9.28 -5.86 -1.04
C ILE A 71 -8.87 -7.09 -0.23
N HIS A 72 -7.68 -7.01 0.38
CA HIS A 72 -7.21 -7.97 1.37
C HIS A 72 -7.14 -7.27 2.72
N HIS A 73 -7.94 -7.72 3.68
CA HIS A 73 -7.99 -7.13 5.01
C HIS A 73 -6.98 -7.76 5.95
N SER A 74 -6.36 -6.93 6.78
CA SER A 74 -5.54 -7.37 7.93
C SER A 74 -4.46 -8.39 7.54
N CYS A 75 -3.72 -8.08 6.48
CA CYS A 75 -2.60 -8.92 6.07
C CYS A 75 -1.53 -8.88 7.17
N GLU A 76 -1.18 -10.05 7.70
CA GLU A 76 -0.27 -10.16 8.83
C GLU A 76 1.19 -9.96 8.42
N PRO A 77 2.02 -9.36 9.31
CA PRO A 77 3.45 -9.28 9.07
C PRO A 77 4.08 -10.66 8.85
N CYS A 78 5.11 -10.69 8.01
CA CYS A 78 5.84 -11.91 7.70
C CYS A 78 7.33 -11.66 7.94
N ASN A 79 7.94 -12.44 8.82
CA ASN A 79 9.35 -12.32 9.21
C ASN A 79 10.18 -13.51 8.73
N LEU A 80 10.02 -13.90 7.51
CA LEU A 80 10.78 -15.01 6.93
C LEU A 80 12.17 -14.56 6.47
#